data_ca1d9acc4613932c813d3190e10d52e5
#
_entry.id   ca1d9acc4613932c813d3190e10d52e5
#
_cell.length_a   1.000
_cell.length_b   1.000
_cell.length_c   1.000
_cell.angle_alpha   90.00
_cell.angle_beta   90.00
_cell.angle_gamma   90.00
#
_symmetry.space_group_name_H-M   'P 1'
#
loop_
_entity.id
_entity.type
_entity.pdbx_description
1 polymer ?
#
loop_
_entity_poly.entity_id
_entity_poly.type
_entity_poly.pdbx_seq_one_letter_code
_entity_poly.pdbx_strand_id
1 'polypeptide(L)'
;MRRSGIAAFLLMALLGILVLAGCSATRKIAAADILSKTKLEFEALSLDSVNINKDLFPEKGLASGFLPNPQVVTMLQNFARGIIEKELGTASLDIALSATNGSKDTLWIRSFNANITLDTIITLPVTLKDSCLLNPGKNSLSVKTQFPLDRRIFKLPDVRHFKIVGVIEVALDSDGATVPLDFNIERDISDEEMRNIMETVRTSIINGIVNDWVGAILPEGN
;
A
#
# COMPACT_ATOMS: atom_id res chain seq x y z
N MET A 1 -5.44 55.22 -36.72
CA MET A 1 -5.10 55.10 -35.30
C MET A 1 -5.66 53.83 -34.58
N ARG A 2 -5.92 52.72 -35.26
CA ARG A 2 -6.51 51.49 -34.66
C ARG A 2 -5.53 50.31 -34.48
N ARG A 3 -4.30 50.41 -35.01
CA ARG A 3 -3.34 49.30 -34.96
C ARG A 3 -2.47 49.22 -33.68
N SER A 4 -2.34 50.31 -32.94
CA SER A 4 -1.53 50.34 -31.71
C SER A 4 -2.20 49.70 -30.51
N GLY A 5 -3.55 49.68 -30.43
CA GLY A 5 -4.27 49.06 -29.34
C GLY A 5 -4.22 47.51 -29.33
N ILE A 6 -4.22 46.89 -30.52
CA ILE A 6 -4.16 45.43 -30.64
C ILE A 6 -2.77 44.92 -30.28
N ALA A 7 -1.70 45.63 -30.66
CA ALA A 7 -0.36 45.24 -30.28
C ALA A 7 -0.09 45.36 -28.78
N ALA A 8 -0.63 46.39 -28.12
CA ALA A 8 -0.52 46.55 -26.67
C ALA A 8 -1.31 45.44 -25.91
N PHE A 9 -2.49 45.08 -26.41
CA PHE A 9 -3.30 43.99 -25.83
C PHE A 9 -2.63 42.61 -25.97
N LEU A 10 -2.05 42.33 -27.14
CA LEU A 10 -1.29 41.08 -27.37
C LEU A 10 -0.02 41.03 -26.52
N LEU A 11 0.66 42.16 -26.31
CA LEU A 11 1.84 42.22 -25.44
C LEU A 11 1.47 41.97 -23.97
N MET A 12 0.37 42.56 -23.48
CA MET A 12 -0.11 42.30 -22.13
C MET A 12 -0.59 40.85 -21.92
N ALA A 13 -1.26 40.27 -22.92
CA ALA A 13 -1.66 38.86 -22.86
C ALA A 13 -0.45 37.95 -22.86
N LEU A 14 0.58 38.21 -23.66
CA LEU A 14 1.82 37.44 -23.68
C LEU A 14 2.61 37.56 -22.37
N LEU A 15 2.68 38.76 -21.79
CA LEU A 15 3.27 38.97 -20.45
C LEU A 15 2.50 38.23 -19.36
N GLY A 16 1.17 38.23 -19.41
CA GLY A 16 0.32 37.49 -18.48
C GLY A 16 0.57 35.98 -18.54
N ILE A 17 0.71 35.42 -19.74
CA ILE A 17 1.02 33.99 -19.94
C ILE A 17 2.42 33.64 -19.42
N LEU A 18 3.41 34.53 -19.67
CA LEU A 18 4.79 34.35 -19.19
C LEU A 18 4.87 34.39 -17.65
N VAL A 19 4.11 35.25 -16.98
CA VAL A 19 4.06 35.34 -15.51
C VAL A 19 3.41 34.09 -14.92
N LEU A 20 2.31 33.60 -15.51
CA LEU A 20 1.64 32.39 -15.05
C LEU A 20 2.52 31.13 -15.25
N ALA A 21 3.21 31.03 -16.39
CA ALA A 21 4.13 29.93 -16.66
C ALA A 21 5.35 29.98 -15.72
N GLY A 22 5.87 31.19 -15.42
CA GLY A 22 6.97 31.40 -14.48
C GLY A 22 6.65 30.95 -13.06
N CYS A 23 5.44 31.23 -12.55
CA CYS A 23 5.00 30.81 -11.22
C CYS A 23 4.95 29.28 -11.07
N SER A 24 4.47 28.58 -12.09
CA SER A 24 4.39 27.12 -12.02
C SER A 24 5.78 26.46 -12.06
N ALA A 25 6.69 27.00 -12.87
CA ALA A 25 8.07 26.51 -12.95
C ALA A 25 8.84 26.75 -11.64
N THR A 26 8.70 27.93 -11.04
CA THR A 26 9.33 28.26 -9.76
C THR A 26 8.83 27.35 -8.63
N ARG A 27 7.53 27.05 -8.58
CA ARG A 27 6.96 26.12 -7.61
C ARG A 27 7.47 24.69 -7.78
N LYS A 28 7.61 24.22 -9.02
CA LYS A 28 8.20 22.89 -9.30
C LYS A 28 9.65 22.81 -8.84
N ILE A 29 10.45 23.84 -9.09
CA ILE A 29 11.84 23.90 -8.63
C ILE A 29 11.91 23.90 -7.12
N ALA A 30 11.07 24.67 -6.42
CA ALA A 30 11.02 24.70 -4.98
C ALA A 30 10.58 23.34 -4.39
N ALA A 31 9.56 22.69 -4.96
CA ALA A 31 9.15 21.36 -4.56
C ALA A 31 10.27 20.32 -4.76
N ALA A 32 10.98 20.39 -5.87
CA ALA A 32 12.14 19.52 -6.15
C ALA A 32 13.30 19.76 -5.17
N ASP A 33 13.56 21.00 -4.76
CA ASP A 33 14.58 21.33 -3.77
C ASP A 33 14.23 20.75 -2.39
N ILE A 34 12.98 20.91 -1.93
CA ILE A 34 12.49 20.32 -0.68
C ILE A 34 12.62 18.79 -0.74
N LEU A 35 12.20 18.22 -1.86
CA LEU A 35 12.21 16.78 -2.06
C LEU A 35 13.63 16.20 -2.05
N SER A 36 14.61 16.92 -2.64
CA SER A 36 16.02 16.51 -2.58
C SER A 36 16.59 16.45 -1.15
N LYS A 37 15.94 17.11 -0.20
CA LYS A 37 16.26 17.12 1.23
C LYS A 37 15.39 16.15 2.03
N THR A 38 14.43 15.47 1.37
CA THR A 38 13.55 14.51 2.01
C THR A 38 14.13 13.11 1.88
N LYS A 39 14.24 12.41 3.02
CA LYS A 39 14.66 11.01 3.07
C LYS A 39 13.45 10.14 3.34
N LEU A 40 13.31 9.09 2.55
CA LEU A 40 12.29 8.07 2.73
C LEU A 40 12.95 6.80 3.23
N GLU A 41 12.49 6.27 4.36
CA GLU A 41 13.04 5.08 5.00
C GLU A 41 11.92 4.11 5.35
N PHE A 42 12.20 2.82 5.26
CA PHE A 42 11.29 1.78 5.73
C PHE A 42 11.41 1.65 7.25
N GLU A 43 10.30 1.60 7.97
CA GLU A 43 10.25 1.40 9.41
C GLU A 43 9.80 0.00 9.80
N ALA A 44 8.66 -0.44 9.29
CA ALA A 44 8.08 -1.73 9.66
C ALA A 44 7.17 -2.31 8.57
N LEU A 45 7.05 -3.63 8.58
CA LEU A 45 6.05 -4.38 7.83
C LEU A 45 5.20 -5.15 8.83
N SER A 46 3.89 -5.01 8.75
CA SER A 46 2.95 -5.73 9.62
C SER A 46 1.75 -6.25 8.85
N LEU A 47 1.12 -7.29 9.39
CA LEU A 47 -0.16 -7.77 8.90
C LEU A 47 -1.27 -6.90 9.50
N ASP A 48 -2.06 -6.26 8.64
CA ASP A 48 -3.23 -5.47 9.04
C ASP A 48 -4.47 -6.35 9.23
N SER A 49 -4.78 -7.19 8.23
CA SER A 49 -5.96 -8.06 8.27
C SER A 49 -5.82 -9.27 7.36
N VAL A 50 -6.63 -10.29 7.65
CA VAL A 50 -6.81 -11.47 6.79
C VAL A 50 -8.29 -11.61 6.48
N ASN A 51 -8.62 -11.70 5.21
CA ASN A 51 -9.96 -11.87 4.70
C ASN A 51 -10.07 -13.24 4.04
N ILE A 52 -10.78 -14.15 4.64
CA ILE A 52 -11.00 -15.49 4.08
C ILE A 52 -12.17 -15.44 3.10
N ASN A 53 -12.01 -16.10 1.96
CA ASN A 53 -13.06 -16.18 0.96
C ASN A 53 -14.22 -17.05 1.47
N LYS A 54 -15.37 -16.43 1.69
CA LYS A 54 -16.58 -17.11 2.21
C LYS A 54 -17.14 -18.15 1.24
N ASP A 55 -16.87 -18.01 -0.06
CA ASP A 55 -17.29 -18.97 -1.07
C ASP A 55 -16.63 -20.35 -0.95
N LEU A 56 -15.57 -20.45 -0.12
CA LEU A 56 -14.92 -21.73 0.19
C LEU A 56 -15.74 -22.57 1.19
N PHE A 57 -16.68 -21.94 1.90
CA PHE A 57 -17.54 -22.61 2.87
C PHE A 57 -18.89 -22.88 2.22
N PRO A 58 -19.38 -24.11 2.23
CA PRO A 58 -20.70 -24.42 1.69
C PRO A 58 -21.75 -23.60 2.42
N GLU A 59 -22.70 -23.04 1.64
CA GLU A 59 -23.87 -22.38 2.21
C GLU A 59 -24.54 -23.27 3.27
N LYS A 60 -25.07 -22.63 4.31
CA LYS A 60 -25.71 -23.25 5.47
C LYS A 60 -26.69 -24.36 5.03
N GLY A 61 -26.21 -25.56 4.90
CA GLY A 61 -27.04 -26.74 4.77
C GLY A 61 -27.18 -27.39 6.14
N LEU A 62 -28.35 -27.24 6.75
CA LEU A 62 -28.78 -27.83 8.06
C LEU A 62 -28.68 -29.35 8.14
N ALA A 63 -27.86 -30.00 7.35
CA ALA A 63 -27.99 -31.44 7.13
C ALA A 63 -27.23 -32.35 8.08
N SER A 64 -26.37 -31.86 8.95
CA SER A 64 -25.70 -32.83 9.84
C SER A 64 -25.06 -32.20 11.06
N GLY A 65 -25.82 -32.00 12.13
CA GLY A 65 -25.28 -32.03 13.49
C GLY A 65 -23.89 -31.43 13.73
N PHE A 66 -23.48 -31.29 14.94
CA PHE A 66 -22.22 -30.73 15.45
C PHE A 66 -20.89 -31.23 14.82
N LEU A 67 -20.92 -31.95 13.71
CA LEU A 67 -19.71 -32.46 13.07
C LEU A 67 -19.13 -31.39 12.08
N PRO A 68 -17.82 -31.14 12.13
CA PRO A 68 -17.17 -30.26 11.19
C PRO A 68 -17.45 -30.71 9.76
N ASN A 69 -17.77 -29.75 8.88
CA ASN A 69 -17.88 -30.03 7.44
C ASN A 69 -16.59 -30.71 6.96
N PRO A 70 -16.66 -31.91 6.34
CA PRO A 70 -15.47 -32.62 5.86
C PRO A 70 -14.58 -31.79 4.95
N GLN A 71 -15.16 -30.85 4.18
CA GLN A 71 -14.42 -29.95 3.29
C GLN A 71 -13.55 -28.96 4.10
N VAL A 72 -14.07 -28.40 5.19
CA VAL A 72 -13.32 -27.50 6.09
C VAL A 72 -12.18 -28.25 6.74
N VAL A 73 -12.45 -29.47 7.23
CA VAL A 73 -11.42 -30.33 7.83
C VAL A 73 -10.31 -30.65 6.81
N THR A 74 -10.69 -31.01 5.60
CA THR A 74 -9.73 -31.28 4.51
C THR A 74 -8.91 -30.03 4.16
N MET A 75 -9.55 -28.86 4.09
CA MET A 75 -8.86 -27.59 3.82
C MET A 75 -7.85 -27.26 4.92
N LEU A 76 -8.21 -27.41 6.20
CA LEU A 76 -7.29 -27.21 7.32
C LEU A 76 -6.12 -28.21 7.31
N GLN A 77 -6.40 -29.48 7.00
CA GLN A 77 -5.37 -30.50 6.87
C GLN A 77 -4.42 -30.21 5.70
N ASN A 78 -4.95 -29.79 4.56
CA ASN A 78 -4.16 -29.40 3.39
C ASN A 78 -3.30 -28.18 3.72
N PHE A 79 -3.89 -27.16 4.36
CA PHE A 79 -3.15 -25.98 4.81
C PHE A 79 -2.00 -26.35 5.76
N ALA A 80 -2.27 -27.20 6.75
CA ALA A 80 -1.24 -27.68 7.69
C ALA A 80 -0.10 -28.44 7.00
N ARG A 81 -0.38 -29.08 5.85
CA ARG A 81 0.61 -29.79 5.00
C ARG A 81 1.30 -28.88 3.98
N GLY A 82 1.01 -27.58 3.97
CA GLY A 82 1.55 -26.64 2.96
C GLY A 82 0.87 -26.74 1.59
N ILE A 83 -0.36 -27.25 1.53
CA ILE A 83 -1.10 -27.43 0.28
C ILE A 83 -2.25 -26.41 0.26
N ILE A 84 -2.24 -25.53 -0.71
CA ILE A 84 -3.35 -24.63 -1.06
C ILE A 84 -3.73 -24.90 -2.52
N GLU A 85 -4.88 -25.48 -2.73
CA GLU A 85 -5.41 -25.82 -4.07
C GLU A 85 -6.11 -24.63 -4.72
N LYS A 86 -6.77 -23.80 -3.90
CA LYS A 86 -7.47 -22.59 -4.33
C LYS A 86 -7.05 -21.43 -3.43
N GLU A 87 -7.13 -20.22 -3.95
CA GLU A 87 -6.93 -19.01 -3.16
C GLU A 87 -7.87 -18.99 -1.96
N LEU A 88 -7.31 -18.94 -0.74
CA LEU A 88 -8.08 -18.94 0.49
C LEU A 88 -8.72 -17.58 0.82
N GLY A 89 -8.23 -16.52 0.20
CA GLY A 89 -8.63 -15.15 0.46
C GLY A 89 -7.48 -14.17 0.24
N THR A 90 -7.51 -13.05 0.94
CA THR A 90 -6.50 -12.01 0.85
C THR A 90 -5.97 -11.63 2.23
N ALA A 91 -4.69 -11.30 2.30
CA ALA A 91 -4.09 -10.65 3.46
C ALA A 91 -3.70 -9.21 3.11
N SER A 92 -3.99 -8.29 4.01
CA SER A 92 -3.60 -6.89 3.91
C SER A 92 -2.34 -6.66 4.73
N LEU A 93 -1.32 -6.09 4.09
CA LEU A 93 -0.09 -5.66 4.75
C LEU A 93 -0.12 -4.15 4.95
N ASP A 94 0.28 -3.71 6.12
CA ASP A 94 0.57 -2.32 6.45
C ASP A 94 2.09 -2.11 6.44
N ILE A 95 2.53 -1.14 5.66
CA ILE A 95 3.93 -0.79 5.48
C ILE A 95 4.12 0.60 6.05
N ALA A 96 4.81 0.67 7.17
CA ALA A 96 5.19 1.93 7.79
C ALA A 96 6.47 2.45 7.15
N LEU A 97 6.39 3.67 6.61
CA LEU A 97 7.50 4.42 6.07
C LEU A 97 7.72 5.68 6.91
N SER A 98 8.96 6.06 7.06
CA SER A 98 9.36 7.34 7.64
C SER A 98 9.79 8.27 6.52
N ALA A 99 9.25 9.49 6.50
CA ALA A 99 9.67 10.53 5.59
C ALA A 99 10.23 11.70 6.39
N THR A 100 11.53 11.92 6.31
CA THR A 100 12.20 13.04 6.99
C THR A 100 12.37 14.20 6.02
N ASN A 101 11.56 15.24 6.19
CA ASN A 101 11.67 16.48 5.44
C ASN A 101 12.72 17.38 6.10
N GLY A 102 13.89 17.49 5.48
CA GLY A 102 15.01 18.32 5.96
C GLY A 102 14.89 19.81 5.65
N SER A 103 13.79 20.24 5.02
CA SER A 103 13.52 21.66 4.72
C SER A 103 12.76 22.33 5.86
N LYS A 104 12.55 23.65 5.74
CA LYS A 104 11.70 24.44 6.63
C LYS A 104 10.25 24.55 6.16
N ASP A 105 10.00 24.11 4.92
CA ASP A 105 8.72 24.26 4.27
C ASP A 105 7.97 22.91 4.23
N THR A 106 6.66 22.97 4.18
CA THR A 106 5.80 21.79 4.05
C THR A 106 5.75 21.34 2.61
N LEU A 107 5.49 20.03 2.41
CA LEU A 107 5.35 19.40 1.11
C LEU A 107 4.13 18.48 1.12
N TRP A 108 3.30 18.54 0.08
CA TRP A 108 2.20 17.62 -0.11
C TRP A 108 2.65 16.40 -0.91
N ILE A 109 2.42 15.20 -0.39
CA ILE A 109 2.42 13.98 -1.20
C ILE A 109 1.02 13.85 -1.80
N ARG A 110 0.94 13.96 -3.13
CA ARG A 110 -0.32 13.89 -3.87
C ARG A 110 -0.66 12.48 -4.30
N SER A 111 0.35 11.73 -4.68
CA SER A 111 0.23 10.33 -5.02
C SER A 111 1.50 9.56 -4.67
N PHE A 112 1.33 8.29 -4.41
CA PHE A 112 2.40 7.34 -4.19
C PHE A 112 2.02 6.07 -4.92
N ASN A 113 2.76 5.75 -5.96
CA ASN A 113 2.55 4.56 -6.77
C ASN A 113 3.85 3.75 -6.78
N ALA A 114 3.82 2.56 -6.21
CA ALA A 114 4.99 1.72 -6.09
C ALA A 114 4.66 0.25 -6.29
N ASN A 115 5.70 -0.53 -6.54
CA ASN A 115 5.69 -1.98 -6.46
C ASN A 115 6.58 -2.44 -5.33
N ILE A 116 6.05 -3.33 -4.49
CA ILE A 116 6.79 -4.03 -3.48
C ILE A 116 7.17 -5.40 -4.03
N THR A 117 8.43 -5.73 -3.94
CA THR A 117 8.94 -7.05 -4.32
C THR A 117 9.54 -7.71 -3.09
N LEU A 118 9.07 -8.91 -2.80
CA LEU A 118 9.59 -9.79 -1.77
C LEU A 118 10.43 -10.87 -2.46
N ASP A 119 11.74 -10.69 -2.52
CA ASP A 119 12.66 -11.47 -3.36
C ASP A 119 12.11 -11.62 -4.79
N THR A 120 12.12 -12.84 -5.31
CA THR A 120 11.50 -13.21 -6.60
C THR A 120 10.13 -13.87 -6.43
N ILE A 121 9.61 -13.91 -5.20
CA ILE A 121 8.43 -14.71 -4.84
C ILE A 121 7.15 -13.98 -5.21
N ILE A 122 7.08 -12.69 -4.87
CA ILE A 122 5.86 -11.91 -5.08
C ILE A 122 6.19 -10.43 -5.35
N THR A 123 5.44 -9.83 -6.26
CA THR A 123 5.43 -8.38 -6.49
C THR A 123 4.00 -7.89 -6.33
N LEU A 124 3.81 -6.85 -5.52
CA LEU A 124 2.52 -6.29 -5.15
C LEU A 124 2.49 -4.80 -5.45
N PRO A 125 1.43 -4.29 -6.09
CA PRO A 125 1.24 -2.86 -6.25
C PRO A 125 0.86 -2.21 -4.92
N VAL A 126 1.37 -1.02 -4.69
CA VAL A 126 1.06 -0.19 -3.53
C VAL A 126 0.71 1.21 -3.99
N THR A 127 -0.37 1.73 -3.46
CA THR A 127 -0.81 3.10 -3.72
C THR A 127 -1.16 3.78 -2.41
N LEU A 128 -0.85 5.06 -2.30
CA LEU A 128 -1.38 5.90 -1.23
C LEU A 128 -2.83 6.25 -1.58
N LYS A 129 -3.73 6.02 -0.64
CA LYS A 129 -5.16 6.23 -0.85
C LYS A 129 -5.53 7.71 -0.81
N ASP A 130 -4.89 8.46 0.08
CA ASP A 130 -5.17 9.87 0.30
C ASP A 130 -3.88 10.68 0.27
N SER A 131 -3.96 11.92 -0.20
CA SER A 131 -2.82 12.84 -0.14
C SER A 131 -2.47 13.16 1.31
N CYS A 132 -1.19 13.31 1.61
CA CYS A 132 -0.73 13.65 2.96
C CYS A 132 0.28 14.81 2.95
N LEU A 133 0.34 15.52 4.08
CA LEU A 133 1.24 16.65 4.28
C LEU A 133 2.51 16.19 4.99
N LEU A 134 3.67 16.45 4.40
CA LEU A 134 4.96 16.31 5.05
C LEU A 134 5.36 17.63 5.69
N ASN A 135 5.30 17.68 7.02
CA ASN A 135 5.83 18.79 7.79
C ASN A 135 7.36 18.74 7.85
N PRO A 136 8.03 19.85 8.17
CA PRO A 136 9.46 19.84 8.50
C PRO A 136 9.77 18.81 9.59
N GLY A 137 10.84 18.04 9.42
CA GLY A 137 11.23 16.97 10.32
C GLY A 137 10.65 15.60 9.95
N LYS A 138 10.54 14.71 10.93
CA LYS A 138 10.10 13.32 10.73
C LYS A 138 8.59 13.22 10.64
N ASN A 139 8.12 12.52 9.60
CA ASN A 139 6.71 12.20 9.35
C ASN A 139 6.57 10.69 9.20
N SER A 140 5.45 10.13 9.63
CA SER A 140 5.12 8.73 9.41
C SER A 140 4.11 8.61 8.27
N LEU A 141 4.35 7.67 7.36
CA LEU A 141 3.49 7.32 6.25
C LEU A 141 3.11 5.85 6.40
N SER A 142 1.83 5.53 6.25
CA SER A 142 1.37 4.15 6.18
C SER A 142 0.80 3.90 4.79
N VAL A 143 1.26 2.87 4.14
CA VAL A 143 0.74 2.41 2.86
C VAL A 143 0.29 0.97 2.98
N LYS A 144 -0.85 0.64 2.38
CA LYS A 144 -1.43 -0.70 2.46
C LYS A 144 -1.36 -1.40 1.13
N THR A 145 -1.09 -2.69 1.17
CA THR A 145 -1.19 -3.57 0.01
C THR A 145 -1.88 -4.87 0.38
N GLN A 146 -2.38 -5.56 -0.63
CA GLN A 146 -3.01 -6.86 -0.45
C GLN A 146 -2.29 -7.93 -1.26
N PHE A 147 -2.16 -9.11 -0.69
CA PHE A 147 -1.67 -10.26 -1.41
C PHE A 147 -2.64 -11.45 -1.27
N PRO A 148 -2.76 -12.27 -2.33
CA PRO A 148 -3.62 -13.44 -2.29
C PRO A 148 -3.02 -14.54 -1.40
N LEU A 149 -3.87 -15.16 -0.59
CA LEU A 149 -3.53 -16.30 0.25
C LEU A 149 -3.53 -17.59 -0.58
N ASP A 150 -2.53 -17.72 -1.42
CA ASP A 150 -2.29 -18.89 -2.27
C ASP A 150 -1.01 -19.65 -1.87
N ARG A 151 -0.59 -20.62 -2.67
CA ARG A 151 0.60 -21.44 -2.40
C ARG A 151 1.90 -20.64 -2.17
N ARG A 152 1.97 -19.39 -2.60
CA ARG A 152 3.15 -18.53 -2.40
C ARG A 152 3.39 -18.17 -0.94
N ILE A 153 2.34 -18.22 -0.11
CA ILE A 153 2.45 -17.97 1.33
C ILE A 153 3.45 -18.89 2.01
N PHE A 154 3.58 -20.14 1.54
CA PHE A 154 4.53 -21.10 2.12
C PHE A 154 5.99 -20.81 1.75
N LYS A 155 6.24 -19.92 0.81
CA LYS A 155 7.57 -19.44 0.43
C LYS A 155 7.96 -18.15 1.13
N LEU A 156 7.02 -17.46 1.77
CA LEU A 156 7.31 -16.22 2.50
C LEU A 156 8.35 -16.40 3.62
N PRO A 157 8.43 -17.53 4.36
CA PRO A 157 9.48 -17.74 5.35
C PRO A 157 10.91 -17.70 4.77
N ASP A 158 11.06 -17.91 3.47
CA ASP A 158 12.34 -17.88 2.78
C ASP A 158 12.72 -16.48 2.31
N VAL A 159 11.81 -15.51 2.39
CA VAL A 159 12.06 -14.12 2.00
C VAL A 159 13.11 -13.50 2.91
N ARG A 160 14.12 -12.90 2.29
CA ARG A 160 15.20 -12.21 2.98
C ARG A 160 15.36 -10.77 2.52
N HIS A 161 14.82 -10.45 1.36
CA HIS A 161 15.01 -9.14 0.76
C HIS A 161 13.69 -8.50 0.39
N PHE A 162 13.53 -7.24 0.78
CA PHE A 162 12.36 -6.42 0.53
C PHE A 162 12.79 -5.21 -0.28
N LYS A 163 12.07 -4.95 -1.36
CA LYS A 163 12.33 -3.82 -2.24
C LYS A 163 11.05 -3.09 -2.58
N ILE A 164 11.07 -1.75 -2.46
CA ILE A 164 10.00 -0.88 -2.94
C ILE A 164 10.57 0.01 -4.04
N VAL A 165 9.96 -0.02 -5.21
CA VAL A 165 10.31 0.86 -6.32
C VAL A 165 9.06 1.56 -6.80
N GLY A 166 9.13 2.88 -6.96
CA GLY A 166 7.97 3.63 -7.38
C GLY A 166 8.20 5.09 -7.63
N VAL A 167 7.10 5.81 -7.78
CA VAL A 167 7.05 7.24 -8.02
C VAL A 167 6.18 7.89 -6.95
N ILE A 168 6.70 8.94 -6.35
CA ILE A 168 5.96 9.87 -5.49
C ILE A 168 5.71 11.15 -6.28
N GLU A 169 4.48 11.63 -6.29
CA GLU A 169 4.16 12.96 -6.79
C GLU A 169 3.97 13.92 -5.64
N VAL A 170 4.72 15.00 -5.66
CA VAL A 170 4.72 16.01 -4.60
C VAL A 170 4.36 17.39 -5.14
N ALA A 171 3.79 18.24 -4.27
CA ALA A 171 3.44 19.62 -4.56
C ALA A 171 3.68 20.51 -3.33
N LEU A 172 3.84 21.82 -3.54
CA LEU A 172 3.92 22.80 -2.44
C LEU A 172 2.54 23.09 -1.85
N ASP A 173 1.50 23.02 -2.68
CA ASP A 173 0.12 23.33 -2.31
C ASP A 173 -0.78 22.12 -2.50
N SER A 174 -1.93 22.10 -1.83
CA SER A 174 -2.94 21.03 -1.98
C SER A 174 -3.42 20.85 -3.41
N ASP A 175 -3.46 21.90 -4.23
CA ASP A 175 -3.96 21.90 -5.60
C ASP A 175 -2.89 22.31 -6.63
N GLY A 176 -1.63 22.39 -6.17
CA GLY A 176 -0.50 22.82 -6.98
C GLY A 176 -0.04 21.80 -8.02
N ALA A 177 0.78 22.27 -8.97
CA ALA A 177 1.43 21.40 -9.94
C ALA A 177 2.37 20.41 -9.24
N THR A 178 2.29 19.14 -9.62
CA THR A 178 3.10 18.07 -9.04
C THR A 178 4.46 17.94 -9.70
N VAL A 179 5.41 17.43 -8.93
CA VAL A 179 6.74 16.99 -9.36
C VAL A 179 6.88 15.51 -9.05
N PRO A 180 7.12 14.64 -10.04
CA PRO A 180 7.37 13.24 -9.80
C PRO A 180 8.80 13.03 -9.27
N LEU A 181 8.95 12.10 -8.33
CA LEU A 181 10.23 11.60 -7.84
C LEU A 181 10.22 10.08 -7.88
N ASP A 182 11.20 9.52 -8.56
CA ASP A 182 11.49 8.10 -8.47
C ASP A 182 12.19 7.79 -7.14
N PHE A 183 11.80 6.69 -6.52
CA PHE A 183 12.45 6.20 -5.31
C PHE A 183 12.66 4.68 -5.37
N ASN A 184 13.69 4.25 -4.66
CA ASN A 184 14.05 2.85 -4.47
C ASN A 184 14.47 2.67 -3.01
N ILE A 185 13.74 1.80 -2.29
CA ILE A 185 14.05 1.43 -0.92
C ILE A 185 14.31 -0.06 -0.92
N GLU A 186 15.45 -0.47 -0.40
CA GLU A 186 15.81 -1.87 -0.26
C GLU A 186 16.21 -2.14 1.20
N ARG A 187 15.79 -3.30 1.72
CA ARG A 187 16.09 -3.73 3.06
C ARG A 187 16.10 -5.25 3.16
N ASP A 188 16.99 -5.76 3.99
CA ASP A 188 16.96 -7.14 4.41
C ASP A 188 15.96 -7.32 5.56
N ILE A 189 15.20 -8.40 5.51
CA ILE A 189 14.23 -8.81 6.54
C ILE A 189 14.91 -9.85 7.41
N SER A 190 14.89 -9.64 8.73
CA SER A 190 15.42 -10.61 9.67
C SER A 190 14.53 -11.86 9.78
N ASP A 191 15.13 -12.99 10.14
CA ASP A 191 14.40 -14.25 10.37
C ASP A 191 13.34 -14.11 11.45
N GLU A 192 13.57 -13.29 12.47
CA GLU A 192 12.63 -13.03 13.55
C GLU A 192 11.43 -12.23 13.06
N GLU A 193 11.66 -11.17 12.29
CA GLU A 193 10.60 -10.33 11.71
C GLU A 193 9.70 -11.14 10.79
N MET A 194 10.30 -11.93 9.88
CA MET A 194 9.54 -12.79 8.98
C MET A 194 8.76 -13.88 9.73
N ARG A 195 9.34 -14.48 10.75
CA ARG A 195 8.66 -15.47 11.59
C ARG A 195 7.43 -14.88 12.27
N ASN A 196 7.54 -13.69 12.84
CA ASN A 196 6.43 -13.01 13.51
C ASN A 196 5.28 -12.71 12.53
N ILE A 197 5.61 -12.23 11.33
CA ILE A 197 4.62 -12.01 10.27
C ILE A 197 3.92 -13.33 9.91
N MET A 198 4.68 -14.39 9.70
CA MET A 198 4.14 -15.69 9.30
C MET A 198 3.30 -16.35 10.39
N GLU A 199 3.69 -16.24 11.64
CA GLU A 199 2.90 -16.74 12.78
C GLU A 199 1.56 -16.01 12.87
N THR A 200 1.57 -14.68 12.72
CA THR A 200 0.37 -13.86 12.69
C THR A 200 -0.54 -14.23 11.50
N VAL A 201 0.02 -14.37 10.30
CA VAL A 201 -0.73 -14.79 9.10
C VAL A 201 -1.36 -16.16 9.32
N ARG A 202 -0.57 -17.13 9.79
CA ARG A 202 -1.04 -18.52 10.03
C ARG A 202 -2.17 -18.55 11.06
N THR A 203 -2.00 -17.86 12.17
CA THR A 203 -3.00 -17.77 13.24
C THR A 203 -4.28 -17.11 12.74
N SER A 204 -4.15 -16.02 11.98
CA SER A 204 -5.31 -15.30 11.41
C SER A 204 -6.07 -16.14 10.39
N ILE A 205 -5.39 -16.93 9.55
CA ILE A 205 -6.04 -17.85 8.61
C ILE A 205 -6.82 -18.94 9.38
N ILE A 206 -6.18 -19.57 10.37
CA ILE A 206 -6.84 -20.61 11.18
C ILE A 206 -8.06 -20.03 11.90
N ASN A 207 -7.90 -18.88 12.55
CA ASN A 207 -9.00 -18.23 13.26
C ASN A 207 -10.13 -17.81 12.31
N GLY A 208 -9.80 -17.27 11.11
CA GLY A 208 -10.79 -16.92 10.10
C GLY A 208 -11.60 -18.15 9.67
N ILE A 209 -10.94 -19.25 9.35
CA ILE A 209 -11.59 -20.50 8.96
C ILE A 209 -12.47 -21.04 10.11
N VAL A 210 -11.95 -21.05 11.34
CA VAL A 210 -12.69 -21.54 12.51
C VAL A 210 -13.89 -20.65 12.83
N ASN A 211 -13.73 -19.32 12.80
CA ASN A 211 -14.81 -18.38 13.10
C ASN A 211 -15.93 -18.46 12.06
N ASP A 212 -15.60 -18.54 10.78
CA ASP A 212 -16.60 -18.71 9.73
C ASP A 212 -17.32 -20.07 9.85
N TRP A 213 -16.61 -21.10 10.26
CA TRP A 213 -17.21 -22.39 10.56
C TRP A 213 -18.12 -22.35 11.79
N VAL A 214 -17.67 -21.75 12.91
CA VAL A 214 -18.48 -21.60 14.14
C VAL A 214 -19.71 -20.72 13.87
N GLY A 215 -19.56 -19.60 13.16
CA GLY A 215 -20.66 -18.73 12.76
C GLY A 215 -21.69 -19.42 11.85
N ALA A 216 -21.25 -20.43 11.09
CA ALA A 216 -22.16 -21.26 10.29
C ALA A 216 -22.97 -22.27 11.14
N ILE A 217 -22.47 -22.64 12.32
CA ILE A 217 -23.10 -23.61 13.23
C ILE A 217 -24.03 -22.93 14.23
N LEU A 218 -23.62 -21.77 14.76
CA LEU A 218 -24.41 -21.02 15.73
C LEU A 218 -25.26 -19.98 14.96
N PRO A 219 -26.59 -20.17 14.81
CA PRO A 219 -27.42 -19.10 14.29
C PRO A 219 -27.34 -17.91 15.26
N GLU A 220 -27.13 -16.72 14.69
CA GLU A 220 -27.26 -15.49 15.44
C GLU A 220 -28.62 -15.51 16.14
N GLY A 221 -28.58 -15.58 17.47
CA GLY A 221 -29.79 -15.56 18.28
C GLY A 221 -30.54 -14.25 18.04
N ASN A 222 -31.77 -14.38 17.55
CA ASN A 222 -32.76 -13.30 17.56
C ASN A 222 -33.11 -12.91 18.99
#